data_368a7824d2b4c58889dd27e8e10575d4
#
_entry.id   368a7824d2b4c58889dd27e8e10575d4
#
_cell.length_a   1.000
_cell.length_b   1.000
_cell.length_c   1.000
_cell.angle_alpha   90.00
_cell.angle_beta   90.00
_cell.angle_gamma   90.00
#
_symmetry.space_group_name_H-M   'P 1'
#
loop_
_entity.id
_entity.type
_entity.pdbx_description
1 polymer ?
#
loop_
_entity_poly.entity_id
_entity_poly.type
_entity_poly.pdbx_seq_one_letter_code
_entity_poly.pdbx_strand_id
1 'polypeptide(L)'
;MNPIKLKLGITSQSNLFIGGAAPKFEIGGIDLCTQMDTQGYPIIPASSFKGVLRKIVRDMVSEGNEAAEQVKVAYQKYIEKVEKSALEKLNKLDDPLQKELAEKRFVQLQEKVSAEYLFGVSGLNQAPKLFFNDFTLKTKDASKSYFSIDTKNSIEETDNGIVANPRIYKTVKPGVTFQGEILF
;
A
#
# COMPACT_ATOMS: atom_id res chain seq x y z
N MET A 1 15.29 -14.20 -14.89
CA MET A 1 13.87 -14.60 -14.71
C MET A 1 13.00 -13.46 -15.16
N ASN A 2 12.00 -13.73 -16.00
CA ASN A 2 11.00 -12.70 -16.33
C ASN A 2 10.11 -12.47 -15.09
N PRO A 3 9.81 -11.22 -14.73
CA PRO A 3 8.92 -10.94 -13.60
C PRO A 3 7.53 -11.51 -13.87
N ILE A 4 6.93 -12.08 -12.85
CA ILE A 4 5.51 -12.46 -12.88
C ILE A 4 4.70 -11.17 -12.83
N LYS A 5 3.80 -10.99 -13.81
CA LYS A 5 2.94 -9.81 -13.92
C LYS A 5 1.49 -10.19 -13.70
N LEU A 6 0.86 -9.57 -12.71
CA LEU A 6 -0.56 -9.70 -12.43
C LEU A 6 -1.27 -8.41 -12.84
N LYS A 7 -2.19 -8.50 -13.81
CA LYS A 7 -3.05 -7.39 -14.21
C LYS A 7 -4.35 -7.45 -13.44
N LEU A 8 -4.74 -6.33 -12.84
CA LEU A 8 -5.93 -6.22 -12.02
C LEU A 8 -6.86 -5.12 -12.56
N GLY A 9 -8.16 -5.40 -12.51
CA GLY A 9 -9.23 -4.44 -12.73
C GLY A 9 -9.99 -4.21 -11.43
N ILE A 10 -10.20 -2.95 -11.05
CA ILE A 10 -10.95 -2.55 -9.85
C ILE A 10 -12.10 -1.66 -10.28
N THR A 11 -13.32 -2.03 -9.93
CA THR A 11 -14.51 -1.22 -10.21
C THR A 11 -15.12 -0.72 -8.91
N SER A 12 -15.29 0.60 -8.80
CA SER A 12 -15.93 1.22 -7.64
C SER A 12 -17.39 0.81 -7.53
N GLN A 13 -17.81 0.26 -6.40
CA GLN A 13 -19.21 -0.12 -6.13
C GLN A 13 -20.01 1.02 -5.47
N SER A 14 -19.31 1.93 -4.81
CA SER A 14 -19.83 3.12 -4.16
C SER A 14 -18.93 4.32 -4.46
N ASN A 15 -19.30 5.52 -3.98
CA ASN A 15 -18.44 6.68 -4.09
C ASN A 15 -17.09 6.41 -3.42
N LEU A 16 -16.00 6.50 -4.21
CA LEU A 16 -14.64 6.24 -3.75
C LEU A 16 -13.92 7.55 -3.46
N PHE A 17 -13.38 7.68 -2.26
CA PHE A 17 -12.55 8.80 -1.86
C PHE A 17 -11.17 8.30 -1.39
N ILE A 18 -10.13 8.78 -2.05
CA ILE A 18 -8.73 8.61 -1.63
C ILE A 18 -8.16 10.02 -1.58
N GLY A 19 -7.84 10.52 -0.39
CA GLY A 19 -7.42 11.90 -0.19
C GLY A 19 -6.25 12.29 -1.10
N GLY A 20 -6.46 13.33 -1.91
CA GLY A 20 -5.48 13.97 -2.77
C GLY A 20 -5.03 15.32 -2.21
N ALA A 21 -4.26 16.06 -3.02
CA ALA A 21 -3.91 17.43 -2.69
C ALA A 21 -5.17 18.28 -2.59
N ALA A 22 -5.20 19.17 -1.58
CA ALA A 22 -6.31 20.12 -1.42
C ALA A 22 -6.40 21.00 -2.69
N PRO A 23 -7.61 21.27 -3.19
CA PRO A 23 -7.80 22.24 -4.26
C PRO A 23 -7.38 23.64 -3.76
N LYS A 24 -7.16 24.56 -4.71
CA LYS A 24 -6.96 25.97 -4.34
C LYS A 24 -8.16 26.43 -3.54
N PHE A 25 -7.91 27.13 -2.44
CA PHE A 25 -8.95 27.67 -1.56
C PHE A 25 -9.87 28.60 -2.35
N GLU A 26 -11.13 28.18 -2.53
CA GLU A 26 -12.23 29.01 -2.99
C GLU A 26 -13.31 29.00 -1.92
N ILE A 27 -13.79 30.18 -1.51
CA ILE A 27 -14.85 30.30 -0.51
C ILE A 27 -16.12 29.62 -1.04
N GLY A 28 -16.62 28.59 -0.33
CA GLY A 28 -17.76 27.78 -0.76
C GLY A 28 -17.43 26.70 -1.82
N GLY A 29 -16.15 26.44 -2.06
CA GLY A 29 -15.68 25.42 -2.98
C GLY A 29 -15.61 23.99 -2.37
N ILE A 30 -14.92 23.09 -3.09
CA ILE A 30 -14.69 21.71 -2.65
C ILE A 30 -13.58 21.69 -1.61
N ASP A 31 -13.87 21.18 -0.40
CA ASP A 31 -12.89 21.11 0.69
C ASP A 31 -11.81 20.04 0.44
N LEU A 32 -12.24 18.88 -0.06
CA LEU A 32 -11.36 17.72 -0.23
C LEU A 32 -11.61 17.06 -1.59
N CYS A 33 -10.53 16.81 -2.32
CA CYS A 33 -10.57 16.11 -3.60
C CYS A 33 -9.97 14.70 -3.48
N THR A 34 -10.55 13.75 -4.23
CA THR A 34 -9.90 12.46 -4.44
C THR A 34 -8.62 12.62 -5.26
N GLN A 35 -7.70 11.66 -5.14
CA GLN A 35 -6.43 11.65 -5.88
C GLN A 35 -6.68 11.62 -7.39
N MET A 36 -5.93 12.46 -8.11
CA MET A 36 -6.01 12.59 -9.57
C MET A 36 -4.62 12.55 -10.19
N ASP A 37 -4.55 12.11 -11.46
CA ASP A 37 -3.34 12.25 -12.27
C ASP A 37 -3.13 13.70 -12.76
N THR A 38 -2.03 13.94 -13.46
CA THR A 38 -1.70 15.26 -14.01
C THR A 38 -2.67 15.76 -15.08
N GLN A 39 -3.50 14.87 -15.63
CA GLN A 39 -4.55 15.19 -16.60
C GLN A 39 -5.92 15.41 -15.93
N GLY A 40 -6.00 15.28 -14.60
CA GLY A 40 -7.23 15.46 -13.83
C GLY A 40 -8.14 14.23 -13.80
N TYR A 41 -7.69 13.07 -14.24
CA TYR A 41 -8.43 11.81 -14.10
C TYR A 41 -8.18 11.16 -12.74
N PRO A 42 -9.20 10.49 -12.16
CA PRO A 42 -9.03 9.83 -10.88
C PRO A 42 -8.06 8.65 -10.98
N ILE A 43 -7.26 8.46 -9.94
CA ILE A 43 -6.34 7.33 -9.79
C ILE A 43 -6.49 6.69 -8.42
N ILE A 44 -6.11 5.40 -8.32
CA ILE A 44 -5.86 4.75 -7.05
C ILE A 44 -4.34 4.62 -6.90
N PRO A 45 -3.70 5.39 -6.01
CA PRO A 45 -2.26 5.30 -5.82
C PRO A 45 -1.81 3.89 -5.42
N ALA A 46 -0.69 3.46 -5.96
CA ALA A 46 -0.04 2.20 -5.61
C ALA A 46 0.14 2.04 -4.09
N SER A 47 0.51 3.12 -3.41
CA SER A 47 0.70 3.14 -1.96
C SER A 47 -0.59 2.86 -1.18
N SER A 48 -1.72 3.42 -1.62
CA SER A 48 -3.04 3.23 -1.00
C SER A 48 -3.50 1.78 -1.17
N PHE A 49 -3.42 1.25 -2.39
CA PHE A 49 -3.78 -0.14 -2.68
C PHE A 49 -2.88 -1.13 -1.94
N LYS A 50 -1.56 -0.90 -1.98
CA LYS A 50 -0.58 -1.68 -1.22
C LYS A 50 -0.89 -1.69 0.28
N GLY A 51 -1.30 -0.55 0.85
CA GLY A 51 -1.66 -0.44 2.27
C GLY A 51 -2.85 -1.33 2.64
N VAL A 52 -3.90 -1.34 1.81
CA VAL A 52 -5.08 -2.20 2.00
C VAL A 52 -4.71 -3.68 1.90
N LEU A 53 -3.97 -4.09 0.87
CA LEU A 53 -3.53 -5.48 0.73
C LEU A 53 -2.63 -5.92 1.88
N ARG A 54 -1.74 -5.04 2.35
CA ARG A 54 -0.90 -5.34 3.51
C ARG A 54 -1.73 -5.60 4.76
N LYS A 55 -2.81 -4.84 4.96
CA LYS A 55 -3.75 -5.09 6.08
C LYS A 55 -4.41 -6.46 5.93
N ILE A 56 -4.94 -6.77 4.74
CA ILE A 56 -5.57 -8.07 4.47
C ILE A 56 -4.60 -9.22 4.77
N VAL A 57 -3.35 -9.14 4.31
CA VAL A 57 -2.34 -10.18 4.59
C VAL A 57 -2.03 -10.27 6.08
N ARG A 58 -2.02 -9.16 6.80
CA ARG A 58 -1.86 -9.16 8.27
C ARG A 58 -3.01 -9.88 8.97
N ASP A 59 -4.23 -9.61 8.54
CA ASP A 59 -5.42 -10.28 9.06
C ASP A 59 -5.36 -11.79 8.78
N MET A 60 -4.95 -12.20 7.55
CA MET A 60 -4.72 -13.62 7.21
C MET A 60 -3.65 -14.28 8.08
N VAL A 61 -2.57 -13.57 8.42
CA VAL A 61 -1.53 -14.08 9.34
C VAL A 61 -2.12 -14.30 10.73
N SER A 62 -2.92 -13.37 11.24
CA SER A 62 -3.53 -13.46 12.57
C SER A 62 -4.57 -14.59 12.67
N GLU A 63 -5.23 -14.92 11.56
CA GLU A 63 -6.22 -15.99 11.44
C GLU A 63 -5.60 -17.38 11.18
N GLY A 64 -4.26 -17.47 11.05
CA GLY A 64 -3.56 -18.72 10.77
C GLY A 64 -3.80 -19.27 9.36
N ASN A 65 -4.00 -18.40 8.38
CA ASN A 65 -4.27 -18.79 7.00
C ASN A 65 -3.08 -19.55 6.39
N GLU A 66 -3.35 -20.70 5.76
CA GLU A 66 -2.33 -21.59 5.20
C GLU A 66 -1.46 -20.91 4.14
N ALA A 67 -2.04 -20.08 3.25
CA ALA A 67 -1.29 -19.37 2.23
C ALA A 67 -0.32 -18.35 2.84
N ALA A 68 -0.74 -17.66 3.91
CA ALA A 68 0.12 -16.75 4.65
C ALA A 68 1.30 -17.49 5.32
N GLU A 69 1.05 -18.68 5.88
CA GLU A 69 2.10 -19.50 6.49
C GLU A 69 3.11 -20.02 5.45
N GLN A 70 2.64 -20.45 4.27
CA GLN A 70 3.54 -20.86 3.17
C GLN A 70 4.46 -19.71 2.74
N VAL A 71 3.94 -18.49 2.64
CA VAL A 71 4.74 -17.30 2.32
C VAL A 71 5.76 -17.02 3.43
N LYS A 72 5.38 -17.10 4.68
CA LYS A 72 6.28 -16.96 5.83
C LYS A 72 7.43 -17.96 5.76
N VAL A 73 7.14 -19.25 5.56
CA VAL A 73 8.15 -20.31 5.41
C VAL A 73 9.11 -20.02 4.24
N ALA A 74 8.58 -19.52 3.12
CA ALA A 74 9.42 -19.16 1.98
C ALA A 74 10.40 -18.02 2.34
N TYR A 75 9.96 -17.02 3.10
CA TYR A 75 10.82 -15.94 3.57
C TYR A 75 11.82 -16.40 4.63
N GLN A 76 11.47 -17.32 5.51
CA GLN A 76 12.43 -17.92 6.46
C GLN A 76 13.61 -18.55 5.70
N LYS A 77 13.33 -19.43 4.76
CA LYS A 77 14.36 -20.07 3.92
C LYS A 77 15.21 -19.05 3.13
N TYR A 78 14.58 -17.97 2.67
CA TYR A 78 15.32 -16.91 1.98
C TYR A 78 16.29 -16.19 2.91
N ILE A 79 15.85 -15.84 4.14
CA ILE A 79 16.67 -15.14 5.13
C ILE A 79 17.84 -16.02 5.58
N GLU A 80 17.61 -17.30 5.87
CA GLU A 80 18.67 -18.27 6.21
C GLU A 80 19.74 -18.34 5.11
N LYS A 81 19.34 -18.36 3.85
CA LYS A 81 20.28 -18.36 2.72
C LYS A 81 21.09 -17.06 2.64
N VAL A 82 20.44 -15.91 2.86
CA VAL A 82 21.11 -14.60 2.84
C VAL A 82 22.06 -14.46 4.01
N GLU A 83 21.66 -14.90 5.21
CA GLU A 83 22.50 -14.95 6.41
C GLU A 83 23.76 -15.75 6.18
N LYS A 84 23.62 -17.00 5.73
CA LYS A 84 24.76 -17.87 5.43
C LYS A 84 25.73 -17.19 4.46
N SER A 85 25.24 -16.63 3.37
CA SER A 85 26.07 -15.91 2.39
C SER A 85 26.73 -14.65 2.96
N ALA A 86 26.06 -13.93 3.85
CA ALA A 86 26.62 -12.75 4.49
C ALA A 86 27.72 -13.11 5.49
N LEU A 87 27.50 -14.12 6.33
CA LEU A 87 28.49 -14.60 7.29
C LEU A 87 29.75 -15.17 6.62
N GLU A 88 29.61 -15.90 5.51
CA GLU A 88 30.73 -16.35 4.70
C GLU A 88 31.59 -15.19 4.17
N LYS A 89 30.98 -14.08 3.80
CA LYS A 89 31.68 -12.86 3.35
C LYS A 89 32.37 -12.14 4.51
N LEU A 90 31.69 -12.01 5.64
CA LEU A 90 32.22 -11.34 6.84
C LEU A 90 33.40 -12.11 7.45
N ASN A 91 33.36 -13.44 7.43
CA ASN A 91 34.47 -14.27 7.89
C ASN A 91 35.76 -14.05 7.06
N LYS A 92 35.64 -13.61 5.80
CA LYS A 92 36.78 -13.26 4.95
C LYS A 92 37.36 -11.87 5.23
N LEU A 93 36.60 -10.98 5.88
CA LEU A 93 37.01 -9.61 6.16
C LEU A 93 37.72 -9.47 7.51
N ASP A 94 37.73 -10.51 8.36
CA ASP A 94 38.35 -10.55 9.70
C ASP A 94 37.93 -9.38 10.60
N ASP A 95 36.65 -9.00 10.53
CA ASP A 95 36.05 -7.94 11.36
C ASP A 95 35.02 -8.52 12.35
N PRO A 96 35.42 -8.80 13.59
CA PRO A 96 34.55 -9.44 14.59
C PRO A 96 33.33 -8.59 14.96
N LEU A 97 33.47 -7.25 14.95
CA LEU A 97 32.37 -6.35 15.31
C LEU A 97 31.27 -6.35 14.26
N GLN A 98 31.62 -6.29 12.98
CA GLN A 98 30.64 -6.36 11.91
C GLN A 98 29.94 -7.72 11.87
N LYS A 99 30.64 -8.80 12.20
CA LYS A 99 30.05 -10.13 12.29
C LYS A 99 29.00 -10.19 13.39
N GLU A 100 29.32 -9.76 14.60
CA GLU A 100 28.38 -9.72 15.73
C GLU A 100 27.14 -8.88 15.42
N LEU A 101 27.29 -7.71 14.80
CA LEU A 101 26.19 -6.84 14.39
C LEU A 101 25.30 -7.50 13.32
N ALA A 102 25.91 -8.22 12.37
CA ALA A 102 25.16 -8.94 11.35
C ALA A 102 24.35 -10.10 11.95
N GLU A 103 24.96 -10.91 12.82
CA GLU A 103 24.28 -12.00 13.52
C GLU A 103 23.09 -11.51 14.33
N LYS A 104 23.26 -10.47 15.14
CA LYS A 104 22.15 -9.85 15.89
C LYS A 104 21.00 -9.36 14.98
N ARG A 105 21.35 -8.79 13.83
CA ARG A 105 20.35 -8.32 12.85
C ARG A 105 19.59 -9.47 12.22
N PHE A 106 20.26 -10.57 11.85
CA PHE A 106 19.58 -11.74 11.26
C PHE A 106 18.66 -12.41 12.29
N VAL A 107 19.06 -12.54 13.54
CA VAL A 107 18.19 -13.05 14.62
C VAL A 107 16.92 -12.21 14.72
N GLN A 108 17.03 -10.88 14.76
CA GLN A 108 15.87 -9.98 14.82
C GLN A 108 14.97 -10.09 13.59
N LEU A 109 15.55 -10.35 12.40
CA LEU A 109 14.78 -10.53 11.17
C LEU A 109 14.04 -11.87 11.18
N GLN A 110 14.66 -12.94 11.65
CA GLN A 110 14.05 -14.28 11.75
C GLN A 110 12.87 -14.30 12.74
N GLU A 111 13.01 -13.65 13.89
CA GLU A 111 11.94 -13.53 14.88
C GLU A 111 10.68 -12.83 14.35
N LYS A 112 10.85 -11.92 13.38
CA LYS A 112 9.79 -11.07 12.82
C LYS A 112 9.28 -11.54 11.47
N VAL A 113 9.76 -12.67 10.95
CA VAL A 113 9.34 -13.16 9.62
C VAL A 113 7.83 -13.37 9.56
N SER A 114 7.20 -12.79 8.56
CA SER A 114 5.77 -12.95 8.29
C SER A 114 5.49 -12.84 6.79
N ALA A 115 4.26 -13.19 6.37
CA ALA A 115 3.80 -13.00 5.00
C ALA A 115 3.79 -11.51 4.57
N GLU A 116 3.78 -10.56 5.51
CA GLU A 116 3.89 -9.12 5.21
C GLU A 116 5.20 -8.74 4.50
N TYR A 117 6.20 -9.61 4.52
CA TYR A 117 7.47 -9.39 3.80
C TYR A 117 7.27 -9.27 2.28
N LEU A 118 6.15 -9.77 1.74
CA LEU A 118 5.72 -9.50 0.36
C LEU A 118 5.69 -7.99 0.02
N PHE A 119 5.46 -7.15 1.01
CA PHE A 119 5.40 -5.68 0.85
C PHE A 119 6.74 -4.98 1.08
N GLY A 120 7.79 -5.74 1.32
CA GLY A 120 9.13 -5.25 1.60
C GLY A 120 9.47 -5.21 3.08
N VAL A 121 10.76 -5.38 3.36
CA VAL A 121 11.33 -5.47 4.70
C VAL A 121 12.37 -4.39 4.87
N SER A 122 12.27 -3.62 5.95
CA SER A 122 13.29 -2.63 6.29
C SER A 122 14.64 -3.31 6.49
N GLY A 123 15.64 -2.83 5.76
CA GLY A 123 17.00 -3.34 5.85
C GLY A 123 17.33 -4.56 4.97
N LEU A 124 16.36 -5.12 4.22
CA LEU A 124 16.58 -6.16 3.19
C LEU A 124 16.09 -5.66 1.84
N ASN A 125 16.84 -4.74 1.23
CA ASN A 125 16.43 -4.09 -0.02
C ASN A 125 16.30 -5.05 -1.22
N GLN A 126 17.06 -6.15 -1.20
CA GLN A 126 17.06 -7.17 -2.26
C GLN A 126 16.11 -8.34 -1.98
N ALA A 127 15.34 -8.30 -0.88
CA ALA A 127 14.34 -9.34 -0.62
C ALA A 127 13.28 -9.35 -1.73
N PRO A 128 12.83 -10.53 -2.16
CA PRO A 128 11.70 -10.66 -3.09
C PRO A 128 10.49 -9.90 -2.53
N LYS A 129 9.84 -9.09 -3.37
CA LYS A 129 8.71 -8.27 -2.94
C LYS A 129 7.81 -7.91 -4.11
N LEU A 130 6.56 -7.61 -3.79
CA LEU A 130 5.60 -7.08 -4.75
C LEU A 130 5.89 -5.61 -5.07
N PHE A 131 5.87 -5.27 -6.35
CA PHE A 131 5.91 -3.91 -6.86
C PHE A 131 4.55 -3.54 -7.41
N PHE A 132 4.05 -2.38 -7.02
CA PHE A 132 2.72 -1.90 -7.36
C PHE A 132 2.83 -0.68 -8.25
N ASN A 133 2.07 -0.67 -9.34
CA ASN A 133 1.84 0.52 -10.14
C ASN A 133 0.53 1.19 -9.69
N ASP A 134 0.40 2.49 -9.96
CA ASP A 134 -0.87 3.18 -9.77
C ASP A 134 -1.95 2.56 -10.66
N PHE A 135 -3.18 2.52 -10.16
CA PHE A 135 -4.33 2.11 -10.95
C PHE A 135 -4.92 3.35 -11.61
N THR A 136 -4.93 3.32 -12.93
CA THR A 136 -5.49 4.39 -13.77
C THR A 136 -6.80 3.93 -14.40
N LEU A 137 -7.57 4.87 -14.95
CA LEU A 137 -8.78 4.52 -15.66
C LEU A 137 -8.51 3.51 -16.77
N LYS A 138 -9.33 2.45 -16.85
CA LYS A 138 -9.27 1.48 -17.95
C LYS A 138 -9.51 2.14 -19.30
N THR A 139 -10.40 3.11 -19.34
CA THR A 139 -10.71 3.89 -20.54
C THR A 139 -10.85 5.36 -20.13
N LYS A 140 -10.07 6.25 -20.74
CA LYS A 140 -10.18 7.68 -20.56
C LYS A 140 -11.11 8.26 -21.62
N ASP A 141 -12.16 8.94 -21.19
CA ASP A 141 -13.14 9.60 -22.06
C ASP A 141 -13.35 11.03 -21.54
N ALA A 142 -12.88 12.01 -22.26
CA ALA A 142 -12.96 13.42 -21.87
C ALA A 142 -14.40 13.97 -21.81
N SER A 143 -15.35 13.30 -22.47
CA SER A 143 -16.76 13.67 -22.43
C SER A 143 -17.48 13.22 -21.16
N LYS A 144 -16.88 12.30 -20.38
CA LYS A 144 -17.48 11.72 -19.17
C LYS A 144 -16.99 12.40 -17.91
N SER A 145 -17.93 12.66 -17.01
CA SER A 145 -17.62 13.05 -15.64
C SER A 145 -17.47 11.79 -14.76
N TYR A 146 -16.28 11.58 -14.24
CA TYR A 146 -15.93 10.48 -13.33
C TYR A 146 -16.20 10.82 -11.86
N PHE A 147 -16.55 12.07 -11.56
CA PHE A 147 -16.62 12.57 -10.20
C PHE A 147 -18.06 12.84 -9.76
N SER A 148 -18.27 12.68 -8.46
CA SER A 148 -19.45 13.08 -7.71
C SER A 148 -19.05 14.09 -6.63
N ILE A 149 -20.01 14.92 -6.21
CA ILE A 149 -19.84 15.85 -5.09
C ILE A 149 -20.66 15.30 -3.94
N ASP A 150 -20.03 15.04 -2.83
CA ASP A 150 -20.63 14.51 -1.61
C ASP A 150 -20.44 15.50 -0.47
N THR A 151 -21.47 15.73 0.32
CA THR A 151 -21.37 16.47 1.57
C THR A 151 -21.38 15.49 2.74
N LYS A 152 -20.41 15.60 3.63
CA LYS A 152 -20.33 14.82 4.87
C LYS A 152 -20.29 15.78 6.05
N ASN A 153 -21.08 15.51 7.07
CA ASN A 153 -21.06 16.25 8.32
C ASN A 153 -20.28 15.46 9.38
N SER A 154 -19.29 16.08 10.00
CA SER A 154 -18.77 15.61 11.28
C SER A 154 -19.52 16.31 12.40
N ILE A 155 -20.05 15.54 13.35
CA ILE A 155 -20.74 16.05 14.52
C ILE A 155 -19.74 15.94 15.67
N GLU A 156 -19.45 17.06 16.32
CA GLU A 156 -18.58 17.14 17.50
C GLU A 156 -19.41 17.63 18.68
N GLU A 157 -19.39 16.92 19.80
CA GLU A 157 -19.92 17.35 21.08
C GLU A 157 -18.89 18.25 21.77
N THR A 158 -19.26 19.48 22.05
CA THR A 158 -18.42 20.44 22.77
C THR A 158 -19.16 20.87 24.05
N ASP A 159 -18.42 21.47 25.00
CA ASP A 159 -19.02 22.02 26.24
C ASP A 159 -20.16 23.02 25.97
N ASN A 160 -20.22 23.61 24.80
CA ASN A 160 -21.24 24.57 24.38
C ASN A 160 -22.35 23.94 23.50
N GLY A 161 -22.38 22.60 23.36
CA GLY A 161 -23.40 21.89 22.59
C GLY A 161 -22.84 21.15 21.37
N ILE A 162 -23.74 20.71 20.49
CA ILE A 162 -23.42 19.95 19.30
C ILE A 162 -23.09 20.91 18.16
N VAL A 163 -21.89 20.75 17.57
CA VAL A 163 -21.44 21.51 16.41
C VAL A 163 -21.36 20.57 15.20
N ALA A 164 -22.01 20.94 14.10
CA ALA A 164 -21.95 20.25 12.83
C ALA A 164 -20.93 20.93 11.90
N ASN A 165 -19.94 20.20 11.41
CA ASN A 165 -18.93 20.67 10.45
C ASN A 165 -19.17 20.02 9.09
N PRO A 166 -19.94 20.61 8.19
CA PRO A 166 -20.12 20.09 6.84
C PRO A 166 -18.84 20.26 6.04
N ARG A 167 -18.47 19.19 5.29
CA ARG A 167 -17.34 19.21 4.35
C ARG A 167 -17.78 18.68 3.00
N ILE A 168 -17.35 19.34 1.94
CA ILE A 168 -17.66 18.98 0.56
C ILE A 168 -16.50 18.18 -0.02
N TYR A 169 -16.82 16.96 -0.46
CA TYR A 169 -15.86 16.01 -1.03
C TYR A 169 -16.10 15.83 -2.52
N LYS A 170 -15.05 15.90 -3.31
CA LYS A 170 -15.05 15.42 -4.70
C LYS A 170 -14.59 13.97 -4.71
N THR A 171 -15.52 13.05 -4.96
CA THR A 171 -15.32 11.59 -4.93
C THR A 171 -15.38 11.00 -6.33
N VAL A 172 -14.95 9.75 -6.51
CA VAL A 172 -15.15 9.01 -7.76
C VAL A 172 -16.52 8.35 -7.72
N LYS A 173 -17.27 8.44 -8.82
CA LYS A 173 -18.59 7.80 -8.97
C LYS A 173 -18.52 6.28 -8.89
N PRO A 174 -19.59 5.58 -8.51
CA PRO A 174 -19.75 4.15 -8.69
C PRO A 174 -19.65 3.77 -10.18
N GLY A 175 -19.21 2.53 -10.44
CA GLY A 175 -19.08 1.99 -11.79
C GLY A 175 -17.83 2.42 -12.56
N VAL A 176 -16.96 3.22 -11.96
CA VAL A 176 -15.67 3.59 -12.56
C VAL A 176 -14.69 2.44 -12.44
N THR A 177 -14.12 2.01 -13.57
CA THR A 177 -13.15 0.89 -13.61
C THR A 177 -11.73 1.40 -13.78
N PHE A 178 -10.87 0.98 -12.87
CA PHE A 178 -9.43 1.22 -12.87
C PHE A 178 -8.68 -0.04 -13.29
N GLN A 179 -7.51 0.13 -13.87
CA GLN A 179 -6.61 -0.95 -14.27
C GLN A 179 -5.21 -0.65 -13.74
N GLY A 180 -4.57 -1.65 -13.16
CA GLY A 180 -3.21 -1.57 -12.63
C GLY A 180 -2.49 -2.90 -12.69
N GLU A 181 -1.21 -2.90 -12.35
CA GLU A 181 -0.33 -4.07 -12.40
C GLU A 181 0.42 -4.24 -11.10
N ILE A 182 0.58 -5.51 -10.70
CA ILE A 182 1.49 -5.92 -9.63
C ILE A 182 2.56 -6.81 -10.27
N LEU A 183 3.82 -6.54 -9.94
CA LEU A 183 4.99 -7.31 -10.40
C LEU A 183 5.64 -8.01 -9.21
N PHE A 184 6.14 -9.25 -9.47
CA PHE A 184 6.89 -10.06 -8.50
C PHE A 184 8.15 -10.61 -9.15
#